data_2f36aabaec0fe94eaa9ddef2966bcca0
#
_entry.id   2f36aabaec0fe94eaa9ddef2966bcca0
#
_cell.length_a   1.000
_cell.length_b   1.000
_cell.length_c   1.000
_cell.angle_alpha   90.00
_cell.angle_beta   90.00
_cell.angle_gamma   90.00
#
_symmetry.space_group_name_H-M   'P 1'
#
loop_
_entity.id
_entity.type
_entity.pdbx_description
1 polymer ?
#
loop_
_entity_poly.entity_id
_entity_poly.type
_entity_poly.pdbx_seq_one_letter_code
_entity_poly.pdbx_strand_id
1 'polypeptide(L)'
;MSRNNGMMVGVVKSVDDPDGQGRIKVDIATLTGRSRTTWAPVASLMAGGGRGAWFMPELEDEVIVAYLGGDAEQPIIVGATWNGKDAPPSTHPRERMIRSFNGHTIRLIDEERGPNGYGAIVIEDANGNTITLSNGKIHLKGVALVEIEAPMISLAGPGWRRNVSPTNTPI
;
A
#
# COMPACT_ATOMS: atom_id res chain seq x y z
N MET A 1 -26.67 6.74 -27.26
CA MET A 1 -25.61 6.45 -26.25
C MET A 1 -26.16 5.48 -25.22
N SER A 2 -25.59 4.32 -25.09
CA SER A 2 -26.00 3.34 -24.07
C SER A 2 -25.49 3.84 -22.72
N ARG A 3 -26.40 4.16 -21.79
CA ARG A 3 -26.04 4.50 -20.41
C ARG A 3 -25.68 3.21 -19.66
N ASN A 4 -24.48 3.16 -19.14
CA ASN A 4 -24.03 2.07 -18.27
C ASN A 4 -24.16 2.55 -16.81
N ASN A 5 -25.28 2.21 -16.17
CA ASN A 5 -25.60 2.71 -14.82
C ASN A 5 -25.01 1.85 -13.70
N GLY A 6 -24.14 0.89 -14.01
CA GLY A 6 -23.53 -0.03 -13.05
C GLY A 6 -22.01 0.05 -13.05
N MET A 7 -21.41 -0.63 -12.07
CA MET A 7 -19.99 -0.94 -12.06
C MET A 7 -19.73 -2.23 -12.82
N MET A 8 -18.55 -2.36 -13.38
CA MET A 8 -18.11 -3.56 -14.11
C MET A 8 -16.77 -4.03 -13.58
N VAL A 9 -16.52 -5.29 -13.74
CA VAL A 9 -15.22 -5.89 -13.46
C VAL A 9 -14.35 -5.77 -14.71
N GLY A 10 -13.10 -5.39 -14.52
CA GLY A 10 -12.09 -5.35 -15.56
C GLY A 10 -10.80 -6.03 -15.12
N VAL A 11 -9.97 -6.40 -16.07
CA VAL A 11 -8.65 -6.99 -15.83
C VAL A 11 -7.57 -6.08 -16.40
N VAL A 12 -6.55 -5.80 -15.61
CA VAL A 12 -5.44 -4.92 -15.99
C VAL A 12 -4.60 -5.57 -17.10
N LYS A 13 -4.37 -4.84 -18.20
CA LYS A 13 -3.61 -5.31 -19.37
C LYS A 13 -2.34 -4.52 -19.64
N SER A 14 -2.21 -3.32 -19.09
CA SER A 14 -0.97 -2.52 -19.11
C SER A 14 -1.03 -1.43 -18.05
N VAL A 15 0.11 -1.15 -17.45
CA VAL A 15 0.34 -0.03 -16.53
C VAL A 15 1.26 1.03 -17.14
N ASP A 16 1.78 0.79 -18.34
CA ASP A 16 2.68 1.69 -19.07
C ASP A 16 1.86 2.71 -19.88
N ASP A 17 1.35 3.74 -19.19
CA ASP A 17 0.58 4.80 -19.84
C ASP A 17 1.46 5.65 -20.76
N PRO A 18 1.21 5.66 -22.10
CA PRO A 18 2.04 6.38 -23.06
C PRO A 18 1.99 7.90 -22.88
N ASP A 19 0.95 8.44 -22.23
CA ASP A 19 0.79 9.87 -21.97
C ASP A 19 1.27 10.29 -20.57
N GLY A 20 1.74 9.32 -19.75
CA GLY A 20 2.25 9.59 -18.39
C GLY A 20 1.23 10.18 -17.42
N GLN A 21 -0.06 9.92 -17.64
CA GLN A 21 -1.16 10.48 -16.82
C GLN A 21 -1.57 9.56 -15.65
N GLY A 22 -0.89 8.43 -15.46
CA GLY A 22 -1.20 7.47 -14.40
C GLY A 22 -2.48 6.68 -14.66
N ARG A 23 -2.82 6.46 -15.94
CA ARG A 23 -3.92 5.58 -16.34
C ARG A 23 -3.43 4.14 -16.45
N ILE A 24 -4.33 3.21 -16.37
CA ILE A 24 -4.09 1.82 -16.70
C ILE A 24 -4.95 1.38 -17.88
N LYS A 25 -4.42 0.44 -18.65
CA LYS A 25 -5.17 -0.21 -19.72
C LYS A 25 -5.93 -1.39 -19.14
N VAL A 26 -7.25 -1.34 -19.23
CA VAL A 26 -8.12 -2.35 -18.64
C VAL A 26 -8.99 -3.00 -19.71
N ASP A 27 -9.13 -4.32 -19.64
CA ASP A 27 -10.07 -5.09 -20.43
C ASP A 27 -11.35 -5.31 -19.62
N ILE A 28 -12.45 -4.76 -20.09
CA ILE A 28 -13.74 -4.74 -19.38
C ILE A 28 -14.68 -5.75 -20.06
N ALA A 29 -15.13 -6.76 -19.33
CA ALA A 29 -16.14 -7.68 -19.80
C ALA A 29 -17.47 -6.95 -19.92
N THR A 30 -18.08 -6.97 -21.13
CA THR A 30 -19.40 -6.37 -21.36
C THR A 30 -20.49 -7.41 -21.15
N LEU A 31 -21.69 -6.95 -20.81
CA LEU A 31 -22.87 -7.82 -20.66
C LEU A 31 -23.24 -8.60 -21.94
N THR A 32 -22.73 -8.19 -23.08
CA THR A 32 -22.95 -8.83 -24.39
C THR A 32 -21.92 -9.92 -24.71
N GLY A 33 -21.01 -10.22 -23.77
CA GLY A 33 -19.95 -11.22 -23.95
C GLY A 33 -18.76 -10.73 -24.82
N ARG A 34 -18.74 -9.45 -25.18
CA ARG A 34 -17.57 -8.82 -25.82
C ARG A 34 -16.75 -8.13 -24.76
N SER A 35 -15.42 -8.16 -24.89
CA SER A 35 -14.56 -7.31 -24.07
C SER A 35 -14.25 -5.98 -24.77
N ARG A 36 -13.97 -4.98 -23.96
CA ARG A 36 -13.52 -3.67 -24.44
C ARG A 36 -12.26 -3.29 -23.67
N THR A 37 -11.20 -3.09 -24.40
CA THR A 37 -9.93 -2.64 -23.83
C THR A 37 -9.80 -1.12 -23.99
N THR A 38 -9.57 -0.41 -22.88
CA THR A 38 -9.48 1.05 -22.85
C THR A 38 -8.50 1.53 -21.78
N TRP A 39 -8.01 2.76 -21.91
CA TRP A 39 -7.26 3.45 -20.86
C TRP A 39 -8.23 4.12 -19.87
N ALA A 40 -8.03 3.91 -18.60
CA ALA A 40 -8.87 4.46 -17.53
C ALA A 40 -8.00 5.06 -16.42
N PRO A 41 -8.32 6.25 -15.92
CA PRO A 41 -7.67 6.81 -14.74
C PRO A 41 -8.03 5.98 -13.50
N VAL A 42 -7.11 5.96 -12.52
CA VAL A 42 -7.31 5.30 -11.24
C VAL A 42 -7.70 6.34 -10.20
N ALA A 43 -8.85 6.15 -9.55
CA ALA A 43 -9.24 6.98 -8.43
C ALA A 43 -8.28 6.76 -7.26
N SER A 44 -7.86 7.85 -6.64
CA SER A 44 -6.92 7.85 -5.52
C SER A 44 -7.50 8.62 -4.34
N LEU A 45 -7.03 8.32 -3.12
CA LEU A 45 -7.40 9.05 -1.90
C LEU A 45 -7.01 10.54 -1.97
N MET A 46 -5.93 10.85 -2.70
CA MET A 46 -5.47 12.20 -2.96
C MET A 46 -4.68 12.23 -4.26
N ALA A 47 -4.96 13.20 -5.13
CA ALA A 47 -4.24 13.43 -6.36
C ALA A 47 -4.01 14.94 -6.57
N GLY A 48 -2.83 15.33 -7.04
CA GLY A 48 -2.47 16.72 -7.34
C GLY A 48 -1.08 16.81 -7.96
N GLY A 49 -0.68 17.99 -8.39
CA GLY A 49 0.62 18.20 -9.02
C GLY A 49 1.77 17.79 -8.09
N GLY A 50 2.49 16.72 -8.44
CA GLY A 50 3.63 16.20 -7.69
C GLY A 50 3.31 15.62 -6.30
N ARG A 51 2.04 15.35 -5.97
CA ARG A 51 1.61 14.78 -4.68
C ARG A 51 0.38 13.89 -4.83
N GLY A 52 0.24 12.94 -3.92
CA GLY A 52 -0.92 12.05 -3.90
C GLY A 52 -0.62 10.69 -3.25
N ALA A 53 -1.65 9.85 -3.18
CA ALA A 53 -1.51 8.44 -2.86
C ALA A 53 -1.37 7.65 -4.17
N TRP A 54 -0.25 6.96 -4.34
CA TRP A 54 0.07 6.23 -5.57
C TRP A 54 0.06 4.74 -5.30
N PHE A 55 -1.08 4.11 -5.57
CA PHE A 55 -1.28 2.66 -5.46
C PHE A 55 -1.83 2.16 -6.79
N MET A 56 -0.94 1.74 -7.67
CA MET A 56 -1.32 1.24 -8.98
C MET A 56 -1.52 -0.27 -8.92
N PRO A 57 -2.58 -0.80 -9.56
CA PRO A 57 -2.76 -2.24 -9.72
C PRO A 57 -1.63 -2.83 -10.59
N GLU A 58 -1.38 -4.11 -10.43
CA GLU A 58 -0.45 -4.89 -11.24
C GLU A 58 -1.14 -5.50 -12.48
N LEU A 59 -0.34 -6.03 -13.39
CA LEU A 59 -0.86 -6.76 -14.54
C LEU A 59 -1.69 -7.96 -14.09
N GLU A 60 -2.83 -8.19 -14.76
CA GLU A 60 -3.80 -9.25 -14.49
C GLU A 60 -4.60 -9.07 -13.19
N ASP A 61 -4.39 -7.99 -12.43
CA ASP A 61 -5.26 -7.66 -11.29
C ASP A 61 -6.70 -7.43 -11.75
N GLU A 62 -7.64 -7.84 -10.89
CA GLU A 62 -9.07 -7.56 -11.07
C GLU A 62 -9.44 -6.21 -10.44
N VAL A 63 -10.02 -5.33 -11.25
CA VAL A 63 -10.39 -3.98 -10.86
C VAL A 63 -11.87 -3.70 -11.07
N ILE A 64 -12.40 -2.78 -10.28
CA ILE A 64 -13.77 -2.28 -10.42
C ILE A 64 -13.77 -1.00 -11.23
N VAL A 65 -14.50 -1.01 -12.32
CA VAL A 65 -14.65 0.11 -13.25
C VAL A 65 -16.03 0.72 -13.11
N ALA A 66 -16.07 2.01 -12.83
CA ALA A 66 -17.27 2.85 -12.90
C ALA A 66 -17.22 3.73 -14.15
N TYR A 67 -18.34 4.38 -14.47
CA TYR A 67 -18.44 5.25 -15.63
C TYR A 67 -18.93 6.64 -15.22
N LEU A 68 -18.15 7.68 -15.51
CA LEU A 68 -18.50 9.05 -15.17
C LEU A 68 -19.78 9.48 -15.91
N GLY A 69 -20.79 9.91 -15.16
CA GLY A 69 -22.10 10.28 -15.73
C GLY A 69 -22.85 9.14 -16.44
N GLY A 70 -22.42 7.89 -16.27
CA GLY A 70 -22.93 6.73 -16.99
C GLY A 70 -22.45 6.63 -18.45
N ASP A 71 -21.46 7.43 -18.84
CA ASP A 71 -20.89 7.41 -20.19
C ASP A 71 -19.84 6.31 -20.29
N ALA A 72 -20.10 5.30 -21.12
CA ALA A 72 -19.21 4.19 -21.35
C ALA A 72 -17.82 4.59 -21.92
N GLU A 73 -17.70 5.79 -22.51
CA GLU A 73 -16.42 6.32 -23.00
C GLU A 73 -15.57 6.97 -21.92
N GLN A 74 -16.11 7.13 -20.70
CA GLN A 74 -15.42 7.74 -19.57
C GLN A 74 -15.29 6.78 -18.37
N PRO A 75 -14.56 5.66 -18.54
CA PRO A 75 -14.31 4.72 -17.46
C PRO A 75 -13.35 5.32 -16.41
N ILE A 76 -13.57 4.95 -15.14
CA ILE A 76 -12.71 5.26 -14.02
C ILE A 76 -12.57 4.01 -13.16
N ILE A 77 -11.35 3.66 -12.75
CA ILE A 77 -11.11 2.57 -11.81
C ILE A 77 -11.27 3.11 -10.40
N VAL A 78 -12.17 2.49 -9.63
CA VAL A 78 -12.54 2.93 -8.29
C VAL A 78 -12.02 2.02 -7.19
N GLY A 79 -11.41 0.89 -7.55
CA GLY A 79 -10.83 -0.07 -6.61
C GLY A 79 -10.42 -1.36 -7.28
N ALA A 80 -9.99 -2.31 -6.47
CA ALA A 80 -9.65 -3.67 -6.86
C ALA A 80 -10.36 -4.68 -5.93
N THR A 81 -10.47 -5.93 -6.37
CA THR A 81 -11.08 -7.01 -5.59
C THR A 81 -10.16 -8.22 -5.55
N TRP A 82 -10.11 -8.86 -4.39
CA TRP A 82 -9.58 -10.21 -4.33
C TRP A 82 -10.60 -11.19 -4.92
N ASN A 83 -10.11 -12.24 -5.51
CA ASN A 83 -10.89 -13.24 -6.19
C ASN A 83 -10.41 -14.67 -5.84
N GLY A 84 -10.93 -15.70 -6.49
CA GLY A 84 -10.52 -17.07 -6.20
C GLY A 84 -9.09 -17.42 -6.59
N LYS A 85 -8.44 -16.59 -7.42
CA LYS A 85 -7.03 -16.73 -7.81
C LYS A 85 -6.11 -15.90 -6.91
N ASP A 86 -6.53 -14.68 -6.62
CA ASP A 86 -5.75 -13.68 -5.84
C ASP A 86 -6.35 -13.58 -4.44
N ALA A 87 -5.66 -14.20 -3.47
CA ALA A 87 -6.10 -14.20 -2.07
C ALA A 87 -5.69 -12.91 -1.33
N PRO A 88 -6.47 -12.46 -0.33
CA PRO A 88 -6.08 -11.33 0.49
C PRO A 88 -4.81 -11.63 1.30
N PRO A 89 -3.99 -10.59 1.60
CA PRO A 89 -2.72 -10.77 2.30
C PRO A 89 -2.89 -11.17 3.78
N SER A 90 -4.08 -11.06 4.34
CA SER A 90 -4.44 -11.52 5.68
C SER A 90 -5.92 -11.86 5.75
N THR A 91 -6.27 -12.80 6.64
CA THR A 91 -7.65 -13.14 6.99
C THR A 91 -8.00 -12.72 8.42
N HIS A 92 -7.06 -12.07 9.14
CA HIS A 92 -7.28 -11.66 10.52
C HIS A 92 -8.16 -10.38 10.57
N PRO A 93 -9.33 -10.41 11.19
CA PRO A 93 -10.32 -9.33 11.09
C PRO A 93 -9.89 -8.01 11.77
N ARG A 94 -8.90 -8.06 12.67
CA ARG A 94 -8.36 -6.90 13.39
C ARG A 94 -7.00 -6.45 12.88
N GLU A 95 -6.56 -6.94 11.72
CA GLU A 95 -5.34 -6.49 11.05
C GLU A 95 -5.70 -5.53 9.91
N ARG A 96 -4.96 -4.43 9.80
CA ARG A 96 -4.98 -3.51 8.68
C ARG A 96 -3.57 -3.43 8.16
N MET A 97 -3.40 -3.57 6.84
CA MET A 97 -2.08 -3.54 6.25
C MET A 97 -2.03 -2.91 4.87
N ILE A 98 -0.86 -2.40 4.56
CA ILE A 98 -0.40 -2.14 3.19
C ILE A 98 0.72 -3.13 2.93
N ARG A 99 0.59 -3.90 1.84
CA ARG A 99 1.61 -4.85 1.42
C ARG A 99 1.96 -4.62 -0.04
N SER A 100 3.25 -4.46 -0.32
CA SER A 100 3.76 -4.33 -1.69
C SER A 100 3.88 -5.69 -2.36
N PHE A 101 4.08 -5.68 -3.69
CA PHE A 101 4.29 -6.88 -4.50
C PHE A 101 5.44 -7.76 -3.98
N ASN A 102 6.57 -7.17 -3.59
CA ASN A 102 7.72 -7.89 -3.05
C ASN A 102 7.59 -8.26 -1.57
N GLY A 103 6.46 -7.95 -0.91
CA GLY A 103 6.21 -8.36 0.47
C GLY A 103 6.62 -7.36 1.54
N HIS A 104 7.02 -6.12 1.20
CA HIS A 104 7.18 -5.05 2.20
C HIS A 104 5.83 -4.71 2.81
N THR A 105 5.75 -4.58 4.14
CA THR A 105 4.47 -4.37 4.84
C THR A 105 4.50 -3.23 5.84
N ILE A 106 3.35 -2.56 5.97
CA ILE A 106 3.02 -1.73 7.14
C ILE A 106 1.74 -2.31 7.72
N ARG A 107 1.78 -2.76 8.97
CA ARG A 107 0.67 -3.45 9.64
C ARG A 107 0.28 -2.74 10.93
N LEU A 108 -1.04 -2.62 11.14
CA LEU A 108 -1.64 -2.28 12.41
C LEU A 108 -2.40 -3.52 12.88
N ILE A 109 -1.98 -4.09 13.97
CA ILE A 109 -2.51 -5.32 14.55
C ILE A 109 -3.19 -4.94 15.85
N ASP A 110 -4.51 -5.06 15.91
CA ASP A 110 -5.30 -4.77 17.10
C ASP A 110 -5.59 -6.08 17.84
N GLU A 111 -5.30 -6.11 19.13
CA GLU A 111 -5.66 -7.19 20.05
C GLU A 111 -6.65 -6.70 21.08
N GLU A 112 -7.32 -7.61 21.78
CA GLU A 112 -8.11 -7.24 22.94
C GLU A 112 -7.18 -6.75 24.04
N ARG A 113 -7.63 -5.71 24.76
CA ARG A 113 -6.90 -5.17 25.90
C ARG A 113 -6.67 -6.24 26.94
N GLY A 114 -5.41 -6.60 27.17
CA GLY A 114 -5.03 -7.66 28.08
C GLY A 114 -3.64 -7.47 28.67
N PRO A 115 -3.13 -8.46 29.42
CA PRO A 115 -1.80 -8.41 30.01
C PRO A 115 -0.67 -8.24 28.99
N ASN A 116 -0.91 -8.67 27.74
CA ASN A 116 0.07 -8.60 26.65
C ASN A 116 -0.01 -7.30 25.84
N GLY A 117 -0.85 -6.32 26.23
CA GLY A 117 -0.97 -5.03 25.57
C GLY A 117 -2.17 -4.91 24.62
N TYR A 118 -2.05 -4.05 23.62
CA TYR A 118 -3.11 -3.65 22.71
C TYR A 118 -2.86 -4.06 21.26
N GLY A 119 -1.87 -4.91 21.02
CA GLY A 119 -1.40 -5.26 19.69
C GLY A 119 -0.11 -4.52 19.31
N ALA A 120 0.12 -4.30 18.02
CA ALA A 120 1.36 -3.75 17.53
C ALA A 120 1.19 -2.92 16.24
N ILE A 121 2.14 -2.01 16.02
CA ILE A 121 2.42 -1.43 14.70
C ILE A 121 3.73 -2.04 14.23
N VAL A 122 3.74 -2.61 13.02
CA VAL A 122 4.90 -3.29 12.44
C VAL A 122 5.17 -2.74 11.06
N ILE A 123 6.39 -2.30 10.83
CA ILE A 123 6.93 -2.01 9.49
C ILE A 123 7.99 -3.08 9.23
N GLU A 124 7.85 -3.80 8.13
CA GLU A 124 8.71 -4.93 7.77
C GLU A 124 9.05 -4.88 6.29
N ASP A 125 10.32 -5.09 5.98
CA ASP A 125 10.74 -5.28 4.60
C ASP A 125 10.76 -6.78 4.21
N ALA A 126 10.87 -7.05 2.92
CA ALA A 126 10.91 -8.42 2.39
C ALA A 126 12.13 -9.24 2.88
N ASN A 127 13.15 -8.61 3.47
CA ASN A 127 14.35 -9.25 3.98
C ASN A 127 14.27 -9.58 5.48
N GLY A 128 13.19 -9.16 6.17
CA GLY A 128 12.98 -9.40 7.60
C GLY A 128 13.58 -8.34 8.52
N ASN A 129 13.97 -7.17 8.00
CA ASN A 129 14.25 -5.99 8.82
C ASN A 129 12.93 -5.46 9.35
N THR A 130 12.85 -5.09 10.64
CA THR A 130 11.60 -4.67 11.26
C THR A 130 11.72 -3.46 12.17
N ILE A 131 10.66 -2.65 12.19
CA ILE A 131 10.38 -1.67 13.23
C ILE A 131 9.07 -2.10 13.88
N THR A 132 9.09 -2.39 15.18
CA THR A 132 7.91 -2.84 15.92
C THR A 132 7.65 -1.93 17.12
N LEU A 133 6.43 -1.42 17.23
CA LEU A 133 5.93 -0.68 18.38
C LEU A 133 4.89 -1.55 19.08
N SER A 134 5.19 -2.03 20.27
CA SER A 134 4.24 -2.87 21.05
C SER A 134 4.61 -2.83 22.53
N ASN A 135 3.61 -2.94 23.40
CA ASN A 135 3.80 -3.10 24.85
C ASN A 135 4.76 -2.09 25.49
N GLY A 136 4.67 -0.82 25.07
CA GLY A 136 5.54 0.26 25.57
C GLY A 136 6.99 0.19 25.11
N LYS A 137 7.30 -0.67 24.13
CA LYS A 137 8.64 -0.86 23.56
C LYS A 137 8.66 -0.49 22.08
N ILE A 138 9.76 0.13 21.64
CA ILE A 138 10.13 0.26 20.23
C ILE A 138 11.29 -0.69 19.98
N HIS A 139 11.14 -1.58 19.01
CA HIS A 139 12.16 -2.55 18.63
C HIS A 139 12.58 -2.30 17.19
N LEU A 140 13.87 -2.04 16.98
CA LEU A 140 14.51 -1.94 15.66
C LEU A 140 15.35 -3.20 15.46
N LYS A 141 15.10 -3.93 14.38
CA LYS A 141 15.86 -5.14 14.02
C LYS A 141 16.36 -5.01 12.60
N GLY A 142 17.66 -5.04 12.41
CA GLY A 142 18.31 -5.27 11.13
C GLY A 142 18.78 -6.73 11.04
N VAL A 143 18.62 -7.37 9.89
CA VAL A 143 19.09 -8.75 9.66
C VAL A 143 20.61 -8.80 9.60
N ALA A 144 21.24 -7.78 9.04
CA ALA A 144 22.70 -7.68 8.92
C ALA A 144 23.28 -6.51 9.73
N LEU A 145 22.71 -5.31 9.61
CA LEU A 145 23.23 -4.09 10.22
C LEU A 145 22.09 -3.12 10.52
N VAL A 146 22.19 -2.37 11.61
CA VAL A 146 21.42 -1.16 11.87
C VAL A 146 22.38 0.02 11.87
N GLU A 147 22.24 0.91 10.89
CA GLU A 147 23.04 2.11 10.75
C GLU A 147 22.20 3.34 11.11
N ILE A 148 22.76 4.21 11.93
CA ILE A 148 22.16 5.48 12.32
C ILE A 148 23.14 6.57 11.99
N GLU A 149 22.87 7.37 10.96
CA GLU A 149 23.72 8.46 10.50
C GLU A 149 23.09 9.81 10.86
N ALA A 150 23.82 10.63 11.59
CA ALA A 150 23.46 12.01 11.88
C ALA A 150 24.71 12.80 12.30
N PRO A 151 24.73 14.15 12.14
CA PRO A 151 25.80 14.97 12.71
C PRO A 151 25.95 14.81 14.22
N MET A 152 24.88 14.47 14.93
CA MET A 152 24.86 14.17 16.36
C MET A 152 23.74 13.17 16.66
N ILE A 153 24.05 12.12 17.40
CA ILE A 153 23.09 11.14 17.94
C ILE A 153 23.06 11.29 19.45
N SER A 154 21.87 11.50 20.03
CA SER A 154 21.66 11.60 21.47
C SER A 154 20.81 10.46 21.97
N LEU A 155 21.32 9.72 22.95
CA LEU A 155 20.58 8.72 23.73
C LEU A 155 20.32 9.31 25.10
N ALA A 156 19.05 9.32 25.56
CA ALA A 156 18.68 9.90 26.84
C ALA A 156 17.70 9.01 27.58
N GLY A 157 17.83 8.95 28.88
CA GLY A 157 16.92 8.32 29.82
C GLY A 157 16.76 9.18 31.08
N PRO A 158 15.93 8.77 32.06
CA PRO A 158 15.78 9.50 33.32
C PRO A 158 17.13 9.70 34.01
N GLY A 159 17.54 10.97 34.14
CA GLY A 159 18.80 11.35 34.80
C GLY A 159 20.10 11.12 34.04
N TRP A 160 20.05 10.71 32.75
CA TRP A 160 21.25 10.55 31.93
C TRP A 160 21.05 10.92 30.47
N ARG A 161 22.14 11.33 29.82
CA ARG A 161 22.21 11.58 28.38
C ARG A 161 23.60 11.18 27.87
N ARG A 162 23.65 10.53 26.70
CA ARG A 162 24.89 10.29 25.95
C ARG A 162 24.74 10.80 24.52
N ASN A 163 25.73 11.53 24.06
CA ASN A 163 25.79 12.04 22.69
C ASN A 163 26.97 11.36 21.99
N VAL A 164 26.73 10.91 20.76
CA VAL A 164 27.77 10.46 19.85
C VAL A 164 27.97 11.56 18.82
N SER A 165 29.18 12.03 18.67
CA SER A 165 29.54 13.07 17.69
C SER A 165 30.70 12.57 16.82
N PRO A 166 31.01 13.25 15.68
CA PRO A 166 32.05 12.82 14.74
C PRO A 166 33.46 12.74 15.32
N THR A 167 33.71 13.31 16.49
CA THR A 167 35.01 13.26 17.20
C THR A 167 35.25 11.97 17.98
N ASN A 168 34.33 11.08 17.87
CA ASN A 168 34.35 9.66 18.16
C ASN A 168 35.27 9.13 19.26
N THR A 169 34.71 9.02 20.45
CA THR A 169 35.09 7.94 21.37
C THR A 169 34.01 6.87 21.31
N PRO A 170 34.32 5.58 21.07
CA PRO A 170 33.34 4.50 21.11
C PRO A 170 32.61 4.49 22.45
N ILE A 171 31.32 4.11 22.40
CA ILE A 171 30.49 3.95 23.60
C ILE A 171 30.98 2.73 24.39
#